data_a80e3fe7941109029cd6a51da354acf2
#
_entry.id   a80e3fe7941109029cd6a51da354acf2
#
_cell.length_a   1.000
_cell.length_b   1.000
_cell.length_c   1.000
_cell.angle_alpha   90.00
_cell.angle_beta   90.00
_cell.angle_gamma   90.00
#
_symmetry.space_group_name_H-M   'P 1'
#
loop_
_entity.id
_entity.type
_entity.pdbx_description
1 polymer ?
#
loop_
_entity_poly.entity_id
_entity_poly.type
_entity_poly.pdbx_seq_one_letter_code
_entity_poly.pdbx_strand_id
1 'polypeptide(L)'
;MNKYELCVVVNAKIEDDERAAVVDKCKSYVERFGGTITDVEETGKKKLAYAIQHMNEGFYYFIHFDAEASAPSEIEERVRIMDNVLRFLVVRQDEE
;
A
#
# COMPACT_ATOMS: atom_id res chain seq x y z
N MET A 1 -17.17 4.90 10.30
CA MET A 1 -15.97 4.35 9.64
C MET A 1 -14.71 4.92 10.25
N ASN A 2 -13.67 4.12 10.23
CA ASN A 2 -12.38 4.56 10.73
C ASN A 2 -11.50 5.03 9.59
N LYS A 3 -10.50 5.85 9.90
CA LYS A 3 -9.55 6.34 8.90
C LYS A 3 -8.28 5.51 8.96
N TYR A 4 -7.82 5.08 7.80
CA TYR A 4 -6.63 4.23 7.70
C TYR A 4 -5.69 4.74 6.61
N GLU A 5 -4.45 4.32 6.73
CA GLU A 5 -3.44 4.57 5.70
C GLU A 5 -2.77 3.25 5.38
N LEU A 6 -2.76 2.89 4.11
CA LEU A 6 -2.02 1.73 3.63
C LEU A 6 -0.72 2.21 3.03
N CYS A 7 0.38 1.86 3.66
CA CYS A 7 1.70 2.17 3.15
C CYS A 7 2.20 0.96 2.37
N VAL A 8 2.58 1.17 1.12
CA VAL A 8 3.07 0.09 0.26
C VAL A 8 4.42 0.49 -0.31
N VAL A 9 5.39 -0.41 -0.21
CA VAL A 9 6.70 -0.21 -0.83
C VAL A 9 6.80 -1.17 -2.00
N VAL A 10 6.93 -0.61 -3.19
CA VAL A 10 6.90 -1.38 -4.43
C VAL A 10 8.31 -1.51 -4.99
N ASN A 11 8.59 -2.67 -5.58
CA ASN A 11 9.86 -2.99 -6.20
C ASN A 11 10.27 -1.90 -7.19
N ALA A 12 11.46 -1.32 -6.99
CA ALA A 12 11.94 -0.22 -7.82
C ALA A 12 12.46 -0.69 -9.19
N LYS A 13 12.60 -1.99 -9.39
CA LYS A 13 13.17 -2.53 -10.61
C LYS A 13 12.16 -2.89 -11.68
N ILE A 14 10.87 -2.71 -11.40
CA ILE A 14 9.83 -2.99 -12.39
C ILE A 14 9.54 -1.74 -13.21
N GLU A 15 8.90 -1.93 -14.36
CA GLU A 15 8.56 -0.83 -15.25
C GLU A 15 7.48 0.05 -14.65
N ASP A 16 7.36 1.28 -15.16
CA ASP A 16 6.39 2.23 -14.64
C ASP A 16 4.96 1.72 -14.73
N ASP A 17 4.61 1.08 -15.85
CA ASP A 17 3.25 0.58 -16.00
C ASP A 17 2.98 -0.61 -15.10
N GLU A 18 3.99 -1.43 -14.84
CA GLU A 18 3.83 -2.52 -13.87
C GLU A 18 3.64 -1.96 -12.46
N ARG A 19 4.37 -0.91 -12.13
CA ARG A 19 4.25 -0.27 -10.82
C ARG A 19 2.86 0.34 -10.66
N ALA A 20 2.37 1.01 -11.68
CA ALA A 20 1.03 1.58 -11.67
C ALA A 20 -0.01 0.49 -11.47
N ALA A 21 0.18 -0.66 -12.10
CA ALA A 21 -0.75 -1.78 -11.96
C ALA A 21 -0.78 -2.32 -10.53
N VAL A 22 0.39 -2.36 -9.87
CA VAL A 22 0.47 -2.80 -8.47
C VAL A 22 -0.33 -1.86 -7.58
N VAL A 23 -0.16 -0.56 -7.76
CA VAL A 23 -0.87 0.43 -6.96
C VAL A 23 -2.38 0.36 -7.22
N ASP A 24 -2.77 0.22 -8.49
CA ASP A 24 -4.19 0.10 -8.84
C ASP A 24 -4.80 -1.13 -8.21
N LYS A 25 -4.06 -2.22 -8.13
CA LYS A 25 -4.56 -3.43 -7.50
C LYS A 25 -4.74 -3.23 -6.01
N CYS A 26 -3.82 -2.53 -5.36
CA CYS A 26 -3.97 -2.21 -3.95
C CYS A 26 -5.23 -1.37 -3.73
N LYS A 27 -5.46 -0.38 -4.58
CA LYS A 27 -6.65 0.46 -4.48
C LYS A 27 -7.92 -0.36 -4.67
N SER A 28 -7.90 -1.31 -5.60
CA SER A 28 -9.07 -2.14 -5.85
C SER A 28 -9.38 -3.03 -4.64
N TYR A 29 -8.37 -3.51 -3.94
CA TYR A 29 -8.60 -4.29 -2.73
C TYR A 29 -9.25 -3.43 -1.64
N VAL A 30 -8.80 -2.19 -1.49
CA VAL A 30 -9.40 -1.28 -0.52
C VAL A 30 -10.88 -1.12 -0.81
N GLU A 31 -11.23 -0.88 -2.07
CA GLU A 31 -12.62 -0.68 -2.45
C GLU A 31 -13.44 -1.95 -2.35
N ARG A 32 -12.82 -3.08 -2.65
CA ARG A 32 -13.49 -4.38 -2.60
C ARG A 32 -13.98 -4.71 -1.20
N PHE A 33 -13.23 -4.32 -0.19
CA PHE A 33 -13.59 -4.60 1.19
C PHE A 33 -14.31 -3.43 1.86
N GLY A 34 -14.91 -2.57 1.05
CA GLY A 34 -15.80 -1.53 1.53
C GLY A 34 -15.11 -0.23 1.91
N GLY A 35 -13.84 -0.08 1.54
CA GLY A 35 -13.14 1.17 1.81
C GLY A 35 -13.44 2.24 0.79
N THR A 36 -13.35 3.49 1.23
CA THR A 36 -13.48 4.65 0.35
C THR A 36 -12.14 5.37 0.35
N ILE A 37 -11.49 5.41 -0.81
CA ILE A 37 -10.18 6.06 -0.90
C ILE A 37 -10.37 7.57 -0.88
N THR A 38 -9.67 8.23 0.03
CA THR A 38 -9.76 9.68 0.18
C THR A 38 -8.56 10.38 -0.43
N ASP A 39 -7.40 9.73 -0.46
CA ASP A 39 -6.20 10.36 -1.03
C ASP A 39 -5.16 9.28 -1.33
N VAL A 40 -4.30 9.56 -2.29
CA VAL A 40 -3.17 8.68 -2.61
C VAL A 40 -1.94 9.55 -2.77
N GLU A 41 -0.92 9.27 -1.96
CA GLU A 41 0.34 10.01 -2.01
C GLU A 41 1.42 9.14 -2.63
N GLU A 42 2.13 9.68 -3.59
CA GLU A 42 3.28 9.02 -4.21
C GLU A 42 4.51 9.80 -3.81
N THR A 43 5.31 9.23 -2.93
CA THR A 43 6.50 9.93 -2.46
C THR A 43 7.73 9.64 -3.30
N GLY A 44 7.63 8.73 -4.27
CA GLY A 44 8.71 8.43 -5.18
C GLY A 44 9.65 7.37 -4.65
N LYS A 45 10.77 7.24 -5.35
CA LYS A 45 11.75 6.21 -5.01
C LYS A 45 12.61 6.68 -3.84
N LYS A 46 12.75 5.82 -2.84
CA LYS A 46 13.53 6.14 -1.65
C LYS A 46 14.41 4.97 -1.28
N LYS A 47 15.52 5.27 -0.63
CA LYS A 47 16.40 4.25 -0.08
C LYS A 47 15.71 3.59 1.10
N LEU A 48 15.82 2.28 1.14
CA LEU A 48 15.33 1.51 2.28
C LEU A 48 16.36 1.59 3.40
N ALA A 49 15.88 1.52 4.64
CA ALA A 49 16.78 1.53 5.81
C ALA A 49 17.69 0.31 5.78
N TYR A 50 17.21 -0.79 5.21
CA TYR A 50 18.01 -2.01 5.01
C TYR A 50 17.48 -2.70 3.76
N ALA A 51 18.31 -3.56 3.18
CA ALA A 51 17.93 -4.24 1.95
C ALA A 51 16.81 -5.23 2.22
N ILE A 52 15.82 -5.26 1.32
CA ILE A 52 14.74 -6.23 1.33
C ILE A 52 14.82 -6.99 0.02
N GLN A 53 14.96 -8.31 0.08
CA GLN A 53 15.08 -9.15 -1.11
C GLN A 53 16.18 -8.64 -2.03
N HIS A 54 17.30 -8.24 -1.43
CA HIS A 54 18.47 -7.72 -2.16
C HIS A 54 18.20 -6.38 -2.86
N MET A 55 17.16 -5.67 -2.47
CA MET A 55 16.86 -4.36 -3.04
C MET A 55 17.10 -3.29 -1.98
N ASN A 56 17.73 -2.21 -2.40
CA ASN A 56 18.07 -1.10 -1.52
C ASN A 56 17.12 0.07 -1.65
N GLU A 57 16.25 0.05 -2.64
CA GLU A 57 15.33 1.16 -2.92
C GLU A 57 13.95 0.62 -3.24
N GLY A 58 12.93 1.45 -3.00
CA GLY A 58 11.57 1.12 -3.35
C GLY A 58 10.76 2.39 -3.57
N PHE A 59 9.65 2.24 -4.26
CA PHE A 59 8.71 3.33 -4.45
C PHE A 59 7.67 3.26 -3.33
N TYR A 60 7.50 4.37 -2.62
CA TYR A 60 6.58 4.46 -1.49
C TYR A 60 5.27 5.09 -1.92
N TYR A 61 4.17 4.43 -1.56
CA TYR A 61 2.82 4.92 -1.81
C TYR A 61 2.03 4.88 -0.52
N PHE A 62 1.25 5.92 -0.28
CA PHE A 62 0.39 6.00 0.91
C PHE A 62 -1.03 6.18 0.43
N ILE A 63 -1.86 5.18 0.66
CA ILE A 63 -3.27 5.20 0.25
C ILE A 63 -4.11 5.43 1.48
N HIS A 64 -4.74 6.59 1.54
CA HIS A 64 -5.60 6.97 2.65
C HIS A 64 -7.03 6.56 2.35
N PHE A 65 -7.68 5.93 3.28
CA PHE A 65 -9.03 5.44 3.05
C PHE A 65 -9.83 5.37 4.34
N ASP A 66 -11.16 5.41 4.19
CA ASP A 66 -12.09 5.19 5.28
C ASP A 66 -12.68 3.80 5.13
N ALA A 67 -12.79 3.05 6.23
CA ALA A 67 -13.32 1.69 6.16
C ALA A 67 -13.75 1.22 7.55
N GLU A 68 -14.48 0.12 7.57
CA GLU A 68 -14.84 -0.54 8.82
C GLU A 68 -13.62 -1.23 9.42
N ALA A 69 -13.69 -1.50 10.72
CA ALA A 69 -12.55 -2.05 11.44
C ALA A 69 -12.12 -3.43 10.94
N SER A 70 -13.00 -4.15 10.24
CA SER A 70 -12.66 -5.47 9.71
C SER A 70 -11.90 -5.41 8.40
N ALA A 71 -11.90 -4.27 7.70
CA ALA A 71 -11.32 -4.16 6.38
C ALA A 71 -9.80 -4.29 6.35
N PRO A 72 -9.04 -3.68 7.29
CA PRO A 72 -7.57 -3.73 7.19
C PRO A 72 -6.98 -5.12 7.12
N SER A 73 -7.47 -6.06 7.93
CA SER A 73 -6.90 -7.41 7.91
C SER A 73 -7.17 -8.11 6.59
N GLU A 74 -8.34 -7.87 5.99
CA GLU A 74 -8.66 -8.45 4.69
C GLU A 74 -7.76 -7.88 3.61
N ILE A 75 -7.55 -6.56 3.66
CA ILE A 75 -6.69 -5.89 2.69
C ILE A 75 -5.26 -6.39 2.82
N GLU A 76 -4.77 -6.52 4.06
CA GLU A 76 -3.41 -6.99 4.30
C GLU A 76 -3.19 -8.40 3.76
N GLU A 77 -4.19 -9.28 3.91
CA GLU A 77 -4.05 -10.63 3.39
C GLU A 77 -3.89 -10.66 1.89
N ARG A 78 -4.58 -9.76 1.20
CA ARG A 78 -4.48 -9.69 -0.26
C ARG A 78 -3.17 -9.08 -0.71
N VAL A 79 -2.74 -8.00 -0.05
CA VAL A 79 -1.51 -7.32 -0.41
C VAL A 79 -0.29 -8.20 -0.12
N ARG A 80 -0.38 -9.00 0.93
CA ARG A 80 0.73 -9.86 1.34
C ARG A 80 1.19 -10.81 0.24
N ILE A 81 0.26 -11.29 -0.57
CA ILE A 81 0.58 -12.28 -1.60
C ILE A 81 0.89 -11.65 -2.95
N MET A 82 0.90 -10.32 -3.04
CA MET A 82 1.22 -9.65 -4.29
C MET A 82 2.72 -9.71 -4.55
N ASP A 83 3.07 -10.04 -5.80
CA ASP A 83 4.44 -9.93 -6.25
C ASP A 83 4.81 -8.44 -6.28
N ASN A 84 6.06 -8.12 -6.25
CA ASN A 84 6.57 -6.75 -6.39
C ASN A 84 6.22 -5.81 -5.24
N VAL A 85 5.51 -6.27 -4.21
CA VAL A 85 5.31 -5.52 -2.98
C VAL A 85 6.37 -5.99 -1.99
N LEU A 86 7.32 -5.12 -1.67
CA LEU A 86 8.40 -5.47 -0.76
C LEU A 86 7.96 -5.39 0.68
N ARG A 87 7.07 -4.44 0.97
CA ARG A 87 6.63 -4.22 2.33
C ARG A 87 5.29 -3.50 2.31
N PHE A 88 4.48 -3.76 3.30
CA PHE A 88 3.21 -3.06 3.45
C PHE A 88 2.88 -2.91 4.92
N LEU A 89 2.04 -1.91 5.22
CA LEU A 89 1.62 -1.65 6.59
C LEU A 89 0.32 -0.85 6.54
N VAL A 90 -0.67 -1.27 7.33
CA VAL A 90 -1.91 -0.51 7.48
C VAL A 90 -1.91 0.10 8.87
N VAL A 91 -2.10 1.40 8.92
CA VAL A 91 -2.09 2.16 10.17
C VAL A 91 -3.43 2.86 10.31
N ARG A 92 -4.00 2.82 11.52
CA ARG A 92 -5.21 3.56 11.82
C ARG A 92 -4.83 4.99 12.14
N GLN A 93 -5.53 5.93 11.53
CA GLN A 93 -5.21 7.35 11.65
C GLN A 93 -6.27 8.18 12.36
N ASP A 94 -7.26 7.54 12.94
CA ASP A 94 -8.27 8.27 13.70
C ASP A 94 -7.64 8.93 14.91
N GLU A 95 -8.12 10.14 15.18
CA GLU A 95 -7.70 10.85 16.37
C GLU A 95 -8.68 10.58 17.50
N GLU A 96 -8.18 10.55 18.70
CA GLU A 96 -9.03 10.39 19.89
C GLU A 96 -9.49 11.72 20.42
#